data_69622d9e8ab51d29e322528d4082c00e
#
_entry.id   69622d9e8ab51d29e322528d4082c00e
#
_cell.length_a   1.000
_cell.length_b   1.000
_cell.length_c   1.000
_cell.angle_alpha   90.00
_cell.angle_beta   90.00
_cell.angle_gamma   90.00
#
_symmetry.space_group_name_H-M   'P 1'
#
loop_
_entity.id
_entity.type
_entity.pdbx_description
1 polymer ?
#
loop_
_entity_poly.entity_id
_entity_poly.type
_entity_poly.pdbx_seq_one_letter_code
_entity_poly.pdbx_strand_id
1 'polypeptide(L)'
;MESIRVPKQWDSRKRFDFLLMDLDFSSSPGYPYLKEAPTIGQWLGADETGEFNQQRVEKLWFDVQRVLAGDYPHLFRVFIKDEPHKIAKAETNRWRMIVASSLPVQMVWRMLFNEQNLALNKNSARIPSKHGFIQCYGGWMTFLADLQSKGIKYSRDISGWDVGAPGFIFKIIGKLRQRWPGVSDSWIAAQRLVYDDAYENSNLIFSNGVVVRQLFGGFMKSGLFSTIADNSLAMVGIHILAALRSGMPYGHFAATGDDVVQSHVTEEYLQELGRLGCRVKEVLPRIEFMGINYSSQRPEPIYTAKHLANLMMKTCDLGDLFDAYGRLYGESRLFPCWAQLAAYMGVQMRSQDYYRFWYSNPWAATMVDWHL
;
A
#
# COMPACT_ATOMS: atom_id res chain seq x y z
N MET A 1 -25.65 -0.76 -10.16
CA MET A 1 -24.44 -0.23 -9.52
C MET A 1 -24.08 1.07 -10.22
N GLU A 2 -24.13 2.21 -9.54
CA GLU A 2 -23.54 3.42 -10.10
C GLU A 2 -22.06 3.15 -10.36
N SER A 3 -21.65 3.28 -11.62
CA SER A 3 -20.25 3.14 -11.96
C SER A 3 -19.50 4.33 -11.35
N ILE A 4 -18.59 4.09 -10.40
CA ILE A 4 -17.73 5.13 -9.86
C ILE A 4 -16.95 5.74 -11.04
N ARG A 5 -17.13 7.03 -11.28
CA ARG A 5 -16.56 7.77 -12.41
C ARG A 5 -15.59 8.83 -11.91
N VAL A 6 -14.63 9.17 -12.74
CA VAL A 6 -13.79 10.36 -12.50
C VAL A 6 -14.71 11.59 -12.60
N PRO A 7 -14.69 12.50 -11.61
CA PRO A 7 -15.51 13.72 -11.65
C PRO A 7 -15.15 14.62 -12.83
N LYS A 8 -16.13 15.29 -13.43
CA LYS A 8 -15.85 16.25 -14.54
C LYS A 8 -14.92 17.38 -14.12
N GLN A 9 -15.07 17.83 -12.86
CA GLN A 9 -14.24 18.92 -12.28
C GLN A 9 -13.18 18.33 -11.33
N TRP A 10 -12.49 17.26 -11.79
CA TRP A 10 -11.49 16.54 -11.02
C TRP A 10 -10.33 17.43 -10.53
N ASP A 11 -10.00 18.51 -11.27
CA ASP A 11 -8.92 19.48 -11.05
C ASP A 11 -9.37 20.80 -10.40
N SER A 12 -10.64 20.85 -9.91
CA SER A 12 -11.20 22.08 -9.32
C SER A 12 -10.71 22.31 -7.89
N ARG A 13 -10.75 23.56 -7.45
CA ARG A 13 -10.50 23.97 -6.07
C ARG A 13 -11.44 23.23 -5.10
N LYS A 14 -12.72 23.11 -5.41
CA LYS A 14 -13.70 22.38 -4.60
C LYS A 14 -13.28 20.92 -4.39
N ARG A 15 -12.72 20.28 -5.45
CA ARG A 15 -12.24 18.92 -5.36
C ARG A 15 -11.00 18.81 -4.48
N PHE A 16 -10.07 19.74 -4.62
CA PHE A 16 -8.90 19.86 -3.76
C PHE A 16 -9.30 20.00 -2.27
N ASP A 17 -10.19 20.94 -1.95
CA ASP A 17 -10.66 21.18 -0.58
C ASP A 17 -11.30 19.93 0.03
N PHE A 18 -12.13 19.21 -0.74
CA PHE A 18 -12.72 17.94 -0.31
C PHE A 18 -11.66 16.88 0.04
N LEU A 19 -10.65 16.70 -0.81
CA LEU A 19 -9.61 15.70 -0.61
C LEU A 19 -8.55 16.10 0.43
N LEU A 20 -8.44 17.39 0.72
CA LEU A 20 -7.58 17.90 1.79
C LEU A 20 -8.03 17.36 3.16
N MET A 21 -9.34 17.24 3.37
CA MET A 21 -9.92 16.72 4.62
C MET A 21 -9.70 15.23 4.81
N ASP A 22 -9.34 14.49 3.74
CA ASP A 22 -9.06 13.04 3.75
C ASP A 22 -7.56 12.71 3.92
N LEU A 23 -6.75 13.69 4.29
CA LEU A 23 -5.33 13.47 4.55
C LEU A 23 -5.08 12.87 5.93
N ASP A 24 -4.05 12.02 6.03
CA ASP A 24 -3.48 11.65 7.31
C ASP A 24 -2.60 12.80 7.84
N PHE A 25 -3.14 13.60 8.74
CA PHE A 25 -2.46 14.77 9.30
C PHE A 25 -1.25 14.43 10.17
N SER A 26 -1.10 13.19 10.59
CA SER A 26 0.07 12.71 11.32
C SER A 26 1.25 12.37 10.42
N SER A 27 1.00 12.17 9.12
CA SER A 27 2.01 11.84 8.12
C SER A 27 2.90 13.03 7.75
N SER A 28 4.12 12.73 7.25
CA SER A 28 5.05 13.75 6.77
C SER A 28 4.56 14.40 5.47
N PRO A 29 4.66 15.75 5.33
CA PRO A 29 4.30 16.45 4.11
C PRO A 29 5.34 16.28 2.96
N GLY A 30 6.41 15.54 3.18
CA GLY A 30 7.48 15.35 2.20
C GLY A 30 8.35 16.58 1.97
N TYR A 31 9.37 16.45 1.11
CA TYR A 31 10.29 17.55 0.79
C TYR A 31 9.68 18.49 -0.26
N PRO A 32 9.80 19.83 -0.12
CA PRO A 32 10.54 20.56 0.91
C PRO A 32 9.72 20.90 2.18
N TYR A 33 8.44 20.64 2.22
CA TYR A 33 7.49 21.03 3.27
C TYR A 33 7.90 20.57 4.67
N LEU A 34 8.50 19.38 4.76
CA LEU A 34 8.99 18.81 6.03
C LEU A 34 10.08 19.68 6.72
N LYS A 35 10.71 20.61 5.99
CA LYS A 35 11.65 21.58 6.61
C LYS A 35 10.96 22.64 7.45
N GLU A 36 9.68 22.89 7.20
CA GLU A 36 8.88 23.85 7.92
C GLU A 36 8.11 23.19 9.07
N ALA A 37 7.62 21.95 8.87
CA ALA A 37 6.92 21.18 9.90
C ALA A 37 7.02 19.68 9.62
N PRO A 38 7.14 18.83 10.66
CA PRO A 38 7.34 17.38 10.51
C PRO A 38 6.09 16.64 10.02
N THR A 39 4.88 17.17 10.27
CA THR A 39 3.61 16.54 9.88
C THR A 39 2.75 17.46 9.01
N ILE A 40 1.83 16.86 8.25
CA ILE A 40 0.86 17.60 7.41
C ILE A 40 -0.01 18.51 8.25
N GLY A 41 -0.55 18.03 9.39
CA GLY A 41 -1.39 18.83 10.29
C GLY A 41 -0.65 20.04 10.82
N GLN A 42 0.57 19.87 11.30
CA GLN A 42 1.40 20.98 11.77
C GLN A 42 1.76 21.94 10.63
N TRP A 43 2.03 21.43 9.44
CA TRP A 43 2.32 22.31 8.30
C TRP A 43 1.09 23.12 7.87
N LEU A 44 -0.09 22.50 7.87
CA LEU A 44 -1.35 23.20 7.59
C LEU A 44 -1.74 24.17 8.72
N GLY A 45 -1.10 24.08 9.90
CA GLY A 45 -1.43 24.89 11.07
C GLY A 45 -2.82 24.54 11.60
N ALA A 46 -3.16 23.23 11.62
CA ALA A 46 -4.42 22.76 12.20
C ALA A 46 -4.49 23.13 13.68
N ASP A 47 -5.56 23.83 14.05
CA ASP A 47 -5.85 24.19 15.44
C ASP A 47 -6.68 23.10 16.15
N GLU A 48 -7.03 23.36 17.42
CA GLU A 48 -7.83 22.45 18.25
C GLU A 48 -9.27 22.27 17.72
N THR A 49 -9.76 23.17 16.87
CA THR A 49 -11.08 23.08 16.23
C THR A 49 -11.04 22.30 14.91
N GLY A 50 -9.84 21.97 14.42
CA GLY A 50 -9.63 21.31 13.13
C GLY A 50 -9.63 22.29 11.95
N GLU A 51 -9.59 23.61 12.20
CA GLU A 51 -9.43 24.61 11.16
C GLU A 51 -7.97 24.75 10.73
N PHE A 52 -7.75 25.03 9.44
CA PHE A 52 -6.43 25.19 8.85
C PHE A 52 -6.07 26.67 8.65
N ASN A 53 -4.78 26.97 8.70
CA ASN A 53 -4.28 28.27 8.30
C ASN A 53 -4.54 28.49 6.80
N GLN A 54 -5.40 29.43 6.46
CA GLN A 54 -5.84 29.69 5.09
C GLN A 54 -4.69 30.08 4.17
N GLN A 55 -3.67 30.79 4.65
CA GLN A 55 -2.48 31.13 3.82
C GLN A 55 -1.69 29.86 3.44
N ARG A 56 -1.62 28.86 4.34
CA ARG A 56 -0.99 27.57 4.07
C ARG A 56 -1.80 26.75 3.05
N VAL A 57 -3.11 26.77 3.17
CA VAL A 57 -4.01 26.09 2.21
C VAL A 57 -3.88 26.72 0.82
N GLU A 58 -3.84 28.08 0.72
CA GLU A 58 -3.65 28.77 -0.55
C GLU A 58 -2.27 28.51 -1.17
N LYS A 59 -1.21 28.47 -0.32
CA LYS A 59 0.13 28.07 -0.80
C LYS A 59 0.13 26.66 -1.37
N LEU A 60 -0.51 25.70 -0.68
CA LEU A 60 -0.60 24.32 -1.15
C LEU A 60 -1.37 24.24 -2.48
N TRP A 61 -2.50 24.95 -2.58
CA TRP A 61 -3.27 25.03 -3.81
C TRP A 61 -2.47 25.61 -4.96
N PHE A 62 -1.74 26.69 -4.72
CA PHE A 62 -0.83 27.28 -5.71
C PHE A 62 0.22 26.26 -6.19
N ASP A 63 0.85 25.52 -5.26
CA ASP A 63 1.84 24.50 -5.63
C ASP A 63 1.18 23.30 -6.36
N VAL A 64 -0.07 22.93 -6.03
CA VAL A 64 -0.86 21.92 -6.80
C VAL A 64 -1.07 22.38 -8.25
N GLN A 65 -1.40 23.66 -8.48
CA GLN A 65 -1.54 24.21 -9.83
C GLN A 65 -0.22 24.15 -10.61
N ARG A 66 0.91 24.39 -9.94
CA ARG A 66 2.25 24.26 -10.55
C ARG A 66 2.56 22.80 -10.92
N VAL A 67 2.18 21.83 -10.08
CA VAL A 67 2.30 20.41 -10.44
C VAL A 67 1.49 20.09 -11.68
N LEU A 68 0.24 20.56 -11.76
CA LEU A 68 -0.63 20.36 -12.94
C LEU A 68 -0.10 21.04 -14.20
N ALA A 69 0.59 22.18 -14.05
CA ALA A 69 1.24 22.89 -15.14
C ALA A 69 2.59 22.28 -15.57
N GLY A 70 3.15 21.34 -14.77
CA GLY A 70 4.45 20.73 -15.06
C GLY A 70 5.66 21.58 -14.68
N ASP A 71 5.49 22.62 -13.87
CA ASP A 71 6.55 23.55 -13.46
C ASP A 71 6.96 23.45 -11.99
N TYR A 72 6.45 22.43 -11.25
CA TYR A 72 6.80 22.17 -9.86
C TYR A 72 8.09 21.35 -9.77
N PRO A 73 9.16 21.84 -9.07
CA PRO A 73 10.43 21.13 -8.95
C PRO A 73 10.32 20.01 -7.93
N HIS A 74 9.74 18.88 -8.31
CA HIS A 74 9.51 17.76 -7.43
C HIS A 74 10.80 16.98 -7.13
N LEU A 75 11.02 16.70 -5.85
CA LEU A 75 12.07 15.82 -5.33
C LEU A 75 11.45 14.76 -4.43
N PHE A 76 11.60 13.51 -4.79
CA PHE A 76 11.25 12.40 -3.90
C PHE A 76 12.29 12.28 -2.79
N ARG A 77 11.84 12.32 -1.54
CA ARG A 77 12.73 12.11 -0.39
C ARG A 77 12.96 10.62 -0.18
N VAL A 78 14.24 10.23 -0.14
CA VAL A 78 14.66 8.85 0.14
C VAL A 78 15.23 8.78 1.56
N PHE A 79 14.74 7.83 2.36
CA PHE A 79 15.26 7.55 3.70
C PHE A 79 15.07 6.09 4.07
N ILE A 80 15.85 5.61 5.05
CA ILE A 80 15.74 4.24 5.56
C ILE A 80 14.47 4.14 6.42
N LYS A 81 13.71 3.07 6.22
CA LYS A 81 12.50 2.80 7.01
C LYS A 81 12.89 2.44 8.43
N ASP A 82 12.32 3.13 9.40
CA ASP A 82 12.48 2.85 10.83
C ASP A 82 11.66 1.63 11.23
N GLU A 83 12.28 0.45 11.10
CA GLU A 83 11.69 -0.85 11.45
C GLU A 83 12.79 -1.88 11.73
N PRO A 84 12.51 -2.98 12.48
CA PRO A 84 13.45 -4.07 12.66
C PRO A 84 13.87 -4.69 11.33
N HIS A 85 15.18 -4.78 11.10
CA HIS A 85 15.80 -5.42 9.94
C HIS A 85 16.53 -6.71 10.36
N LYS A 86 16.56 -7.70 9.46
CA LYS A 86 17.35 -8.92 9.67
C LYS A 86 18.84 -8.55 9.67
N ILE A 87 19.63 -9.14 10.58
CA ILE A 87 21.09 -8.92 10.71
C ILE A 87 21.79 -9.09 9.36
N ALA A 88 21.51 -10.17 8.62
CA ALA A 88 22.09 -10.41 7.29
C ALA A 88 21.80 -9.32 6.25
N LYS A 89 20.74 -8.53 6.43
CA LYS A 89 20.47 -7.35 5.57
C LYS A 89 21.33 -6.16 6.01
N ALA A 90 21.51 -5.98 7.33
CA ALA A 90 22.36 -4.94 7.89
C ALA A 90 23.83 -5.15 7.48
N GLU A 91 24.35 -6.36 7.59
CA GLU A 91 25.71 -6.73 7.20
C GLU A 91 26.01 -6.49 5.72
N THR A 92 25.00 -6.55 4.86
CA THR A 92 25.10 -6.30 3.42
C THR A 92 24.60 -4.91 3.00
N ASN A 93 24.32 -4.00 3.94
CA ASN A 93 23.77 -2.65 3.72
C ASN A 93 22.47 -2.65 2.87
N ARG A 94 21.65 -3.70 2.98
CA ARG A 94 20.39 -3.86 2.24
C ARG A 94 19.20 -3.39 3.07
N TRP A 95 19.12 -2.10 3.28
CA TRP A 95 18.06 -1.45 4.04
C TRP A 95 16.77 -1.31 3.22
N ARG A 96 15.61 -1.37 3.89
CA ARG A 96 14.36 -0.95 3.24
C ARG A 96 14.33 0.57 3.19
N MET A 97 14.12 1.08 2.00
CA MET A 97 14.00 2.51 1.76
C MET A 97 12.53 2.91 1.63
N ILE A 98 12.23 4.10 2.10
CA ILE A 98 11.00 4.82 1.79
C ILE A 98 11.34 5.89 0.75
N VAL A 99 10.51 5.99 -0.26
CA VAL A 99 10.60 7.04 -1.29
C VAL A 99 9.30 7.84 -1.23
N ALA A 100 9.36 8.97 -0.52
CA ALA A 100 8.20 9.80 -0.20
C ALA A 100 8.06 10.96 -1.17
N SER A 101 6.85 11.20 -1.64
CA SER A 101 6.48 12.33 -2.50
C SER A 101 6.15 13.58 -1.66
N SER A 102 6.26 14.77 -2.26
CA SER A 102 5.83 16.02 -1.64
C SER A 102 4.30 16.16 -1.57
N LEU A 103 3.80 16.91 -0.60
CA LEU A 103 2.37 17.09 -0.37
C LEU A 103 1.59 17.58 -1.60
N PRO A 104 2.02 18.60 -2.38
CA PRO A 104 1.25 19.02 -3.56
C PRO A 104 1.16 17.92 -4.64
N VAL A 105 2.21 17.13 -4.84
CA VAL A 105 2.19 15.99 -5.77
C VAL A 105 1.24 14.91 -5.25
N GLN A 106 1.26 14.59 -3.95
CA GLN A 106 0.29 13.68 -3.32
C GLN A 106 -1.15 14.14 -3.52
N MET A 107 -1.42 15.45 -3.41
CA MET A 107 -2.75 16.00 -3.67
C MET A 107 -3.17 15.78 -5.13
N VAL A 108 -2.29 16.01 -6.11
CA VAL A 108 -2.60 15.75 -7.52
C VAL A 108 -2.88 14.26 -7.76
N TRP A 109 -2.09 13.35 -7.15
CA TRP A 109 -2.35 11.92 -7.21
C TRP A 109 -3.73 11.56 -6.63
N ARG A 110 -4.14 12.17 -5.51
CA ARG A 110 -5.49 11.98 -4.94
C ARG A 110 -6.58 12.52 -5.88
N MET A 111 -6.41 13.73 -6.42
CA MET A 111 -7.35 14.34 -7.36
C MET A 111 -7.57 13.47 -8.62
N LEU A 112 -6.52 12.82 -9.10
CA LEU A 112 -6.58 11.92 -10.26
C LEU A 112 -7.20 10.55 -9.94
N PHE A 113 -6.77 9.90 -8.86
CA PHE A 113 -6.94 8.46 -8.70
C PHE A 113 -7.87 8.03 -7.57
N ASN A 114 -8.40 8.96 -6.75
CA ASN A 114 -9.21 8.60 -5.59
C ASN A 114 -10.40 7.71 -5.95
N GLU A 115 -11.22 8.09 -6.94
CA GLU A 115 -12.40 7.31 -7.35
C GLU A 115 -12.02 5.95 -7.91
N GLN A 116 -10.93 5.90 -8.67
CA GLN A 116 -10.45 4.63 -9.24
C GLN A 116 -9.97 3.69 -8.14
N ASN A 117 -9.21 4.20 -7.17
CA ASN A 117 -8.75 3.41 -6.04
C ASN A 117 -9.92 2.97 -5.13
N LEU A 118 -10.89 3.83 -4.86
CA LEU A 118 -12.12 3.46 -4.15
C LEU A 118 -12.90 2.36 -4.88
N ALA A 119 -13.00 2.45 -6.20
CA ALA A 119 -13.66 1.41 -6.99
C ALA A 119 -12.91 0.07 -6.92
N LEU A 120 -11.58 0.08 -6.98
CA LEU A 120 -10.77 -1.12 -6.81
C LEU A 120 -10.97 -1.71 -5.41
N ASN A 121 -10.98 -0.87 -4.36
CA ASN A 121 -11.23 -1.31 -2.98
C ASN A 121 -12.60 -1.97 -2.81
N LYS A 122 -13.65 -1.29 -3.26
CA LYS A 122 -15.04 -1.81 -3.18
C LYS A 122 -15.27 -3.11 -3.96
N ASN A 123 -14.47 -3.35 -4.99
CA ASN A 123 -14.55 -4.56 -5.80
C ASN A 123 -13.48 -5.61 -5.45
N SER A 124 -12.68 -5.42 -4.41
CA SER A 124 -11.57 -6.31 -4.05
C SER A 124 -11.98 -7.78 -3.88
N ALA A 125 -13.20 -8.07 -3.42
CA ALA A 125 -13.72 -9.42 -3.34
C ALA A 125 -13.88 -10.10 -4.73
N ARG A 126 -14.13 -9.31 -5.80
CA ARG A 126 -14.48 -9.81 -7.14
C ARG A 126 -13.34 -9.78 -8.15
N ILE A 127 -12.30 -8.99 -7.89
CA ILE A 127 -11.15 -8.79 -8.79
C ILE A 127 -9.88 -9.42 -8.20
N PRO A 128 -8.86 -9.72 -9.01
CA PRO A 128 -7.59 -10.27 -8.52
C PRO A 128 -6.80 -9.31 -7.61
N SER A 129 -6.93 -7.99 -7.81
CA SER A 129 -6.32 -6.99 -6.92
C SER A 129 -7.06 -6.94 -5.59
N LYS A 130 -6.37 -7.22 -4.49
CA LYS A 130 -6.95 -7.38 -3.15
C LYS A 130 -6.57 -6.25 -2.18
N HIS A 131 -6.10 -5.10 -2.66
CA HIS A 131 -5.64 -4.03 -1.77
C HIS A 131 -6.75 -3.43 -0.87
N GLY A 132 -8.02 -3.59 -1.22
CA GLY A 132 -9.17 -3.26 -0.37
C GLY A 132 -9.62 -4.40 0.55
N PHE A 133 -8.88 -5.50 0.62
CA PHE A 133 -9.23 -6.64 1.46
C PHE A 133 -9.00 -6.34 2.94
N ILE A 134 -10.01 -6.58 3.76
CA ILE A 134 -9.98 -6.42 5.21
C ILE A 134 -10.01 -7.81 5.84
N GLN A 135 -8.98 -8.15 6.62
CA GLN A 135 -8.86 -9.45 7.29
C GLN A 135 -9.84 -9.60 8.46
N CYS A 136 -10.06 -8.51 9.20
CA CYS A 136 -10.97 -8.47 10.35
C CYS A 136 -12.44 -8.66 9.95
N TYR A 137 -13.31 -8.71 10.95
CA TYR A 137 -14.76 -8.79 10.78
C TYR A 137 -15.20 -9.96 9.89
N GLY A 138 -14.56 -11.12 10.08
CA GLY A 138 -14.85 -12.32 9.28
C GLY A 138 -14.31 -12.30 7.85
N GLY A 139 -13.65 -11.23 7.42
CA GLY A 139 -13.11 -11.11 6.06
C GLY A 139 -12.14 -12.21 5.69
N TRP A 140 -11.28 -12.62 6.62
CA TRP A 140 -10.34 -13.72 6.40
C TRP A 140 -11.03 -15.06 6.09
N MET A 141 -12.17 -15.37 6.73
CA MET A 141 -12.92 -16.61 6.50
C MET A 141 -13.49 -16.63 5.08
N THR A 142 -14.14 -15.52 4.67
CA THR A 142 -14.68 -15.38 3.33
C THR A 142 -13.57 -15.44 2.27
N PHE A 143 -12.43 -14.80 2.54
CA PHE A 143 -11.29 -14.82 1.65
C PHE A 143 -10.69 -16.22 1.51
N LEU A 144 -10.46 -16.92 2.62
CA LEU A 144 -9.93 -18.29 2.61
C LEU A 144 -10.87 -19.25 1.86
N ALA A 145 -12.18 -19.17 2.11
CA ALA A 145 -13.16 -19.96 1.39
C ALA A 145 -13.14 -19.68 -0.13
N ASP A 146 -13.01 -18.40 -0.52
CA ASP A 146 -12.87 -18.00 -1.93
C ASP A 146 -11.58 -18.57 -2.56
N LEU A 147 -10.45 -18.48 -1.87
CA LEU A 147 -9.18 -19.05 -2.34
C LEU A 147 -9.25 -20.57 -2.52
N GLN A 148 -9.83 -21.27 -1.54
CA GLN A 148 -10.00 -22.73 -1.57
C GLN A 148 -10.93 -23.17 -2.71
N SER A 149 -12.07 -22.49 -2.87
CA SER A 149 -13.03 -22.77 -3.97
C SER A 149 -12.41 -22.61 -5.36
N LYS A 150 -11.40 -21.74 -5.47
CA LYS A 150 -10.65 -21.46 -6.71
C LYS A 150 -9.39 -22.33 -6.87
N GLY A 151 -9.13 -23.27 -5.97
CA GLY A 151 -7.94 -24.12 -6.01
C GLY A 151 -6.62 -23.37 -5.86
N ILE A 152 -6.64 -22.19 -5.22
CA ILE A 152 -5.42 -21.43 -4.90
C ILE A 152 -4.68 -22.15 -3.79
N LYS A 153 -3.40 -22.44 -4.01
CA LYS A 153 -2.58 -23.25 -3.10
C LYS A 153 -1.11 -22.86 -3.04
N TYR A 154 -0.68 -21.90 -3.86
CA TYR A 154 0.69 -21.40 -3.88
C TYR A 154 0.73 -19.94 -3.47
N SER A 155 1.71 -19.56 -2.66
CA SER A 155 2.13 -18.18 -2.47
C SER A 155 3.50 -17.95 -3.09
N ARG A 156 3.79 -16.70 -3.47
CA ARG A 156 5.02 -16.34 -4.15
C ARG A 156 5.54 -15.00 -3.63
N ASP A 157 6.84 -14.97 -3.30
CA ASP A 157 7.56 -13.75 -2.89
C ASP A 157 8.53 -13.30 -4.00
N ILE A 158 8.56 -11.98 -4.24
CA ILE A 158 9.47 -11.35 -5.20
C ILE A 158 10.55 -10.58 -4.45
N SER A 159 11.80 -10.80 -4.83
CA SER A 159 12.92 -10.11 -4.22
C SER A 159 13.08 -8.70 -4.77
N GLY A 160 13.01 -7.69 -3.86
CA GLY A 160 13.32 -6.30 -4.19
C GLY A 160 12.38 -5.68 -5.22
N TRP A 161 11.08 -6.01 -5.14
CA TRP A 161 10.08 -5.52 -6.07
C TRP A 161 10.10 -4.00 -6.24
N ASP A 162 10.14 -3.23 -5.15
CA ASP A 162 10.10 -1.77 -5.25
C ASP A 162 11.20 -1.22 -6.17
N VAL A 163 12.42 -1.72 -6.05
CA VAL A 163 13.56 -1.28 -6.86
C VAL A 163 13.57 -1.92 -8.24
N GLY A 164 13.12 -3.18 -8.34
CA GLY A 164 13.16 -3.98 -9.56
C GLY A 164 11.90 -3.91 -10.43
N ALA A 165 10.86 -3.21 -10.01
CA ALA A 165 9.61 -3.11 -10.75
C ALA A 165 9.83 -2.54 -12.16
N PRO A 166 9.50 -3.28 -13.24
CA PRO A 166 9.84 -2.90 -14.60
C PRO A 166 8.94 -1.75 -15.11
N GLY A 167 9.53 -0.75 -15.77
CA GLY A 167 8.81 0.46 -16.21
C GLY A 167 7.65 0.19 -17.17
N PHE A 168 7.76 -0.84 -18.01
CA PHE A 168 6.70 -1.14 -18.99
C PHE A 168 5.35 -1.43 -18.33
N ILE A 169 5.34 -2.03 -17.11
CA ILE A 169 4.08 -2.38 -16.46
C ILE A 169 3.33 -1.13 -16.00
N PHE A 170 4.03 -0.10 -15.52
CA PHE A 170 3.40 1.16 -15.14
C PHE A 170 2.83 1.91 -16.34
N LYS A 171 3.45 1.80 -17.53
CA LYS A 171 2.87 2.31 -18.79
C LYS A 171 1.55 1.59 -19.13
N ILE A 172 1.48 0.28 -18.91
CA ILE A 172 0.26 -0.51 -19.11
C ILE A 172 -0.82 -0.09 -18.11
N ILE A 173 -0.47 0.06 -16.82
CA ILE A 173 -1.40 0.51 -15.78
C ILE A 173 -1.91 1.92 -16.11
N GLY A 174 -1.04 2.84 -16.50
CA GLY A 174 -1.45 4.18 -16.93
C GLY A 174 -2.49 4.14 -18.05
N LYS A 175 -2.26 3.31 -19.08
CA LYS A 175 -3.23 3.12 -20.17
C LYS A 175 -4.54 2.47 -19.69
N LEU A 176 -4.49 1.55 -18.73
CA LEU A 176 -5.68 0.95 -18.12
C LEU A 176 -6.50 2.02 -17.37
N ARG A 177 -5.84 2.86 -16.58
CA ARG A 177 -6.48 3.96 -15.86
C ARG A 177 -7.10 5.01 -16.80
N GLN A 178 -6.52 5.26 -17.97
CA GLN A 178 -7.07 6.14 -18.99
C GLN A 178 -8.38 5.63 -19.62
N ARG A 179 -8.71 4.35 -19.49
CA ARG A 179 -9.96 3.76 -19.96
C ARG A 179 -11.11 3.86 -18.95
N TRP A 180 -10.86 4.46 -17.79
CA TRP A 180 -11.86 4.57 -16.74
C TRP A 180 -13.00 5.53 -17.13
N PRO A 181 -14.25 5.28 -16.74
CA PRO A 181 -15.37 6.17 -17.04
C PRO A 181 -15.14 7.58 -16.49
N GLY A 182 -15.41 8.59 -17.28
CA GLY A 182 -15.28 10.00 -16.91
C GLY A 182 -13.90 10.64 -17.15
N VAL A 183 -12.92 9.86 -17.60
CA VAL A 183 -11.60 10.39 -17.95
C VAL A 183 -11.71 11.37 -19.14
N SER A 184 -11.05 12.53 -19.01
CA SER A 184 -10.95 13.58 -20.02
C SER A 184 -9.51 13.68 -20.58
N ASP A 185 -9.32 14.43 -21.65
CA ASP A 185 -7.97 14.68 -22.22
C ASP A 185 -7.08 15.43 -21.22
N SER A 186 -7.63 16.39 -20.45
CA SER A 186 -6.89 17.09 -19.40
C SER A 186 -6.45 16.14 -18.29
N TRP A 187 -7.31 15.20 -17.90
CA TRP A 187 -6.96 14.16 -16.94
C TRP A 187 -5.83 13.25 -17.46
N ILE A 188 -5.90 12.84 -18.74
CA ILE A 188 -4.86 12.02 -19.39
C ILE A 188 -3.51 12.77 -19.41
N ALA A 189 -3.53 14.06 -19.72
CA ALA A 189 -2.31 14.89 -19.73
C ALA A 189 -1.68 14.96 -18.33
N ALA A 190 -2.47 15.25 -17.30
CA ALA A 190 -2.00 15.31 -15.92
C ALA A 190 -1.52 13.93 -15.42
N GLN A 191 -2.25 12.85 -15.74
CA GLN A 191 -1.84 11.49 -15.39
C GLN A 191 -0.49 11.13 -16.02
N ARG A 192 -0.27 11.44 -17.29
CA ARG A 192 1.02 11.20 -17.96
C ARG A 192 2.16 11.96 -17.28
N LEU A 193 1.91 13.20 -16.91
CA LEU A 193 2.89 14.05 -16.23
C LEU A 193 3.34 13.42 -14.90
N VAL A 194 2.38 13.05 -14.02
CA VAL A 194 2.73 12.48 -12.71
C VAL A 194 3.28 11.05 -12.80
N TYR A 195 2.93 10.29 -13.84
CA TYR A 195 3.50 8.95 -14.08
C TYR A 195 4.92 9.04 -14.63
N ASP A 196 5.21 10.01 -15.50
CA ASP A 196 6.56 10.28 -16.00
C ASP A 196 7.48 10.69 -14.84
N ASP A 197 7.05 11.63 -14.02
CA ASP A 197 7.75 12.03 -12.79
C ASP A 197 7.99 10.87 -11.84
N ALA A 198 7.00 10.00 -11.63
CA ALA A 198 7.11 8.90 -10.67
C ALA A 198 7.90 7.71 -11.19
N TYR A 199 7.76 7.33 -12.46
CA TYR A 199 8.25 6.03 -12.95
C TYR A 199 9.32 6.11 -14.03
N GLU A 200 9.56 7.29 -14.63
CA GLU A 200 10.55 7.44 -15.70
C GLU A 200 11.66 8.44 -15.36
N ASN A 201 11.31 9.60 -14.82
CA ASN A 201 12.21 10.76 -14.70
C ASN A 201 12.34 11.29 -13.26
N SER A 202 12.18 10.46 -12.25
CA SER A 202 12.21 10.91 -10.85
C SER A 202 13.53 11.55 -10.45
N ASN A 203 13.45 12.65 -9.72
CA ASN A 203 14.57 13.21 -8.98
C ASN A 203 14.45 12.80 -7.51
N LEU A 204 15.53 12.24 -6.96
CA LEU A 204 15.59 11.65 -5.62
C LEU A 204 16.54 12.47 -4.75
N ILE A 205 16.07 12.92 -3.59
CA ILE A 205 16.90 13.63 -2.60
C ILE A 205 17.15 12.73 -1.38
N PHE A 206 18.40 12.55 -1.01
CA PHE A 206 18.81 11.80 0.18
C PHE A 206 18.97 12.70 1.40
N SER A 207 19.02 12.10 2.60
CA SER A 207 19.12 12.84 3.87
C SER A 207 20.41 13.67 3.99
N ASN A 208 21.46 13.34 3.24
CA ASN A 208 22.71 14.10 3.16
C ASN A 208 22.68 15.26 2.13
N GLY A 209 21.53 15.50 1.50
CA GLY A 209 21.34 16.55 0.50
C GLY A 209 21.75 16.18 -0.94
N VAL A 210 22.30 14.98 -1.16
CA VAL A 210 22.63 14.51 -2.52
C VAL A 210 21.36 14.30 -3.30
N VAL A 211 21.33 14.84 -4.52
CA VAL A 211 20.23 14.66 -5.48
C VAL A 211 20.70 13.79 -6.63
N VAL A 212 19.92 12.75 -6.96
CA VAL A 212 20.18 11.88 -8.11
C VAL A 212 18.94 11.80 -8.99
N ARG A 213 19.16 11.62 -10.29
CA ARG A 213 18.08 11.42 -11.26
C ARG A 213 17.96 9.94 -11.60
N GLN A 214 16.73 9.42 -11.67
CA GLN A 214 16.44 8.10 -12.21
C GLN A 214 16.74 8.06 -13.71
N LEU A 215 17.46 7.03 -14.16
CA LEU A 215 17.87 6.87 -15.57
C LEU A 215 17.18 5.69 -16.28
N PHE A 216 16.29 4.99 -15.62
CA PHE A 216 15.58 3.82 -16.16
C PHE A 216 14.11 3.85 -15.76
N GLY A 217 13.24 3.30 -16.59
CA GLY A 217 11.81 3.21 -16.28
C GLY A 217 11.52 2.17 -15.21
N GLY A 218 10.55 2.45 -14.35
CA GLY A 218 10.13 1.57 -13.26
C GLY A 218 10.43 2.15 -11.88
N PHE A 219 10.88 1.31 -10.94
CA PHE A 219 11.16 1.70 -9.56
C PHE A 219 9.94 2.29 -8.85
N MET A 220 9.22 1.44 -8.09
CA MET A 220 8.03 1.85 -7.33
C MET A 220 8.41 2.80 -6.18
N LYS A 221 7.74 3.94 -6.13
CA LYS A 221 7.85 4.88 -4.99
C LYS A 221 6.85 4.48 -3.92
N SER A 222 7.36 3.93 -2.82
CA SER A 222 6.56 3.38 -1.72
C SER A 222 5.65 4.41 -1.04
N GLY A 223 5.95 5.70 -1.15
CA GLY A 223 5.19 6.80 -0.55
C GLY A 223 4.27 7.56 -1.52
N LEU A 224 3.83 6.96 -2.64
CA LEU A 224 2.79 7.53 -3.50
C LEU A 224 1.40 7.10 -3.05
N PHE A 225 0.40 7.95 -3.29
CA PHE A 225 -1.02 7.67 -2.97
C PHE A 225 -1.54 6.35 -3.57
N SER A 226 -1.15 6.03 -4.81
CA SER A 226 -1.61 4.82 -5.51
C SER A 226 -0.66 3.63 -5.42
N THR A 227 0.35 3.65 -4.53
CA THR A 227 1.38 2.60 -4.45
C THR A 227 0.79 1.20 -4.38
N ILE A 228 -0.11 0.95 -3.43
CA ILE A 228 -0.67 -0.39 -3.24
C ILE A 228 -1.59 -0.80 -4.40
N ALA A 229 -2.37 0.13 -4.94
CA ALA A 229 -3.25 -0.11 -6.09
C ALA A 229 -2.44 -0.45 -7.34
N ASP A 230 -1.43 0.37 -7.67
CA ASP A 230 -0.60 0.18 -8.85
C ASP A 230 0.27 -1.07 -8.74
N ASN A 231 0.81 -1.38 -7.56
CA ASN A 231 1.54 -2.63 -7.32
C ASN A 231 0.65 -3.87 -7.51
N SER A 232 -0.55 -3.86 -6.95
CA SER A 232 -1.48 -4.97 -7.08
C SER A 232 -1.89 -5.19 -8.54
N LEU A 233 -2.18 -4.11 -9.27
CA LEU A 233 -2.48 -4.16 -10.71
C LEU A 233 -1.25 -4.61 -11.53
N ALA A 234 -0.05 -4.19 -11.15
CA ALA A 234 1.19 -4.61 -11.78
C ALA A 234 1.40 -6.13 -11.67
N MET A 235 1.20 -6.69 -10.46
CA MET A 235 1.29 -8.14 -10.26
C MET A 235 0.28 -8.91 -11.09
N VAL A 236 -0.96 -8.42 -11.20
CA VAL A 236 -1.98 -9.02 -12.07
C VAL A 236 -1.54 -8.97 -13.53
N GLY A 237 -1.07 -7.82 -14.02
CA GLY A 237 -0.61 -7.67 -15.40
C GLY A 237 0.60 -8.54 -15.75
N ILE A 238 1.57 -8.64 -14.85
CA ILE A 238 2.75 -9.49 -14.99
C ILE A 238 2.36 -10.98 -14.99
N HIS A 239 1.45 -11.38 -14.08
CA HIS A 239 0.94 -12.75 -14.04
C HIS A 239 0.30 -13.14 -15.38
N ILE A 240 -0.60 -12.31 -15.90
CA ILE A 240 -1.27 -12.54 -17.18
C ILE A 240 -0.25 -12.68 -18.31
N LEU A 241 0.73 -11.78 -18.38
CA LEU A 241 1.73 -11.78 -19.44
C LEU A 241 2.66 -13.00 -19.35
N ALA A 242 3.09 -13.37 -18.15
CA ALA A 242 3.92 -14.56 -17.94
C ALA A 242 3.16 -15.85 -18.25
N ALA A 243 1.90 -15.97 -17.86
CA ALA A 243 1.06 -17.11 -18.17
C ALA A 243 0.85 -17.26 -19.67
N LEU A 244 0.55 -16.17 -20.38
CA LEU A 244 0.41 -16.16 -21.84
C LEU A 244 1.69 -16.64 -22.56
N ARG A 245 2.85 -16.14 -22.13
CA ARG A 245 4.13 -16.47 -22.77
C ARG A 245 4.60 -17.90 -22.48
N SER A 246 4.29 -18.43 -21.30
CA SER A 246 4.65 -19.79 -20.91
C SER A 246 3.66 -20.85 -21.37
N GLY A 247 2.50 -20.45 -21.90
CA GLY A 247 1.40 -21.38 -22.20
C GLY A 247 0.69 -21.93 -20.96
N MET A 248 1.00 -21.40 -19.75
CA MET A 248 0.33 -21.81 -18.52
C MET A 248 -1.11 -21.27 -18.49
N PRO A 249 -2.11 -22.06 -18.06
CA PRO A 249 -3.45 -21.52 -17.81
C PRO A 249 -3.39 -20.36 -16.81
N TYR A 250 -4.16 -19.28 -17.02
CA TYR A 250 -4.21 -18.18 -16.07
C TYR A 250 -4.58 -18.63 -14.66
N GLY A 251 -5.53 -19.58 -14.59
CA GLY A 251 -6.05 -20.05 -13.32
C GLY A 251 -6.63 -18.92 -12.47
N HIS A 252 -6.51 -19.07 -11.16
CA HIS A 252 -6.93 -18.06 -10.20
C HIS A 252 -5.71 -17.42 -9.54
N PHE A 253 -5.80 -16.10 -9.36
CA PHE A 253 -4.71 -15.26 -8.90
C PHE A 253 -5.25 -14.15 -7.99
N ALA A 254 -4.53 -13.85 -6.91
CA ALA A 254 -4.83 -12.70 -6.06
C ALA A 254 -3.52 -12.02 -5.62
N ALA A 255 -3.52 -10.69 -5.60
CA ALA A 255 -2.36 -9.88 -5.23
C ALA A 255 -2.74 -8.69 -4.35
N THR A 256 -1.92 -8.40 -3.34
CA THR A 256 -1.90 -7.14 -2.60
C THR A 256 -0.46 -6.64 -2.56
N GLY A 257 -0.19 -5.55 -3.30
CA GLY A 257 1.20 -5.17 -3.53
C GLY A 257 1.95 -6.27 -4.28
N ASP A 258 3.09 -6.69 -3.73
CA ASP A 258 3.93 -7.80 -4.20
C ASP A 258 3.59 -9.16 -3.56
N ASP A 259 2.73 -9.18 -2.54
CA ASP A 259 2.18 -10.42 -1.99
C ASP A 259 1.20 -11.07 -2.98
N VAL A 260 1.47 -12.33 -3.34
CA VAL A 260 0.73 -13.05 -4.38
C VAL A 260 0.35 -14.44 -3.91
N VAL A 261 -0.90 -14.85 -4.25
CA VAL A 261 -1.35 -16.24 -4.18
C VAL A 261 -1.99 -16.67 -5.50
N GLN A 262 -1.76 -17.93 -5.90
CA GLN A 262 -2.18 -18.42 -7.21
C GLN A 262 -2.44 -19.94 -7.23
N SER A 263 -3.23 -20.39 -8.22
CA SER A 263 -3.62 -21.80 -8.35
C SER A 263 -2.59 -22.66 -9.10
N HIS A 264 -1.84 -22.07 -10.03
CA HIS A 264 -0.90 -22.78 -10.89
C HIS A 264 0.47 -22.12 -10.88
N VAL A 265 1.53 -22.93 -10.90
CA VAL A 265 2.92 -22.52 -11.09
C VAL A 265 3.60 -23.59 -11.91
N THR A 266 4.30 -23.22 -13.00
CA THR A 266 5.18 -24.10 -13.77
C THR A 266 6.57 -23.48 -13.84
N GLU A 267 7.57 -24.28 -14.20
CA GLU A 267 8.95 -23.80 -14.35
C GLU A 267 9.05 -22.76 -15.48
N GLU A 268 8.38 -22.99 -16.60
CA GLU A 268 8.33 -22.07 -17.75
C GLU A 268 7.72 -20.72 -17.35
N TYR A 269 6.68 -20.75 -16.51
CA TYR A 269 6.07 -19.52 -15.96
C TYR A 269 7.06 -18.75 -15.09
N LEU A 270 7.82 -19.43 -14.24
CA LEU A 270 8.83 -18.79 -13.39
C LEU A 270 9.97 -18.20 -14.24
N GLN A 271 10.38 -18.86 -15.30
CA GLN A 271 11.37 -18.33 -16.25
C GLN A 271 10.85 -17.08 -16.96
N GLU A 272 9.57 -17.06 -17.39
CA GLU A 272 8.96 -15.87 -17.99
C GLU A 272 8.87 -14.70 -17.00
N LEU A 273 8.57 -14.95 -15.72
CA LEU A 273 8.64 -13.92 -14.68
C LEU A 273 10.04 -13.31 -14.59
N GLY A 274 11.08 -14.14 -14.63
CA GLY A 274 12.48 -13.68 -14.67
C GLY A 274 12.79 -12.81 -15.89
N ARG A 275 12.33 -13.21 -17.08
CA ARG A 275 12.48 -12.44 -18.33
C ARG A 275 11.72 -11.11 -18.30
N LEU A 276 10.63 -11.03 -17.53
CA LEU A 276 9.87 -9.80 -17.30
C LEU A 276 10.50 -8.88 -16.22
N GLY A 277 11.63 -9.28 -15.63
CA GLY A 277 12.33 -8.52 -14.60
C GLY A 277 11.92 -8.85 -13.17
N CYS A 278 11.06 -9.86 -12.96
CA CYS A 278 10.60 -10.25 -11.63
C CYS A 278 11.49 -11.36 -11.07
N ARG A 279 12.34 -11.02 -10.11
CA ARG A 279 13.17 -12.00 -9.42
C ARG A 279 12.35 -12.74 -8.37
N VAL A 280 11.83 -13.92 -8.71
CA VAL A 280 11.14 -14.80 -7.76
C VAL A 280 12.15 -15.27 -6.70
N LYS A 281 11.83 -15.05 -5.43
CA LYS A 281 12.66 -15.47 -4.30
C LYS A 281 12.30 -16.88 -3.87
N GLU A 282 11.02 -17.14 -3.71
CA GLU A 282 10.49 -18.46 -3.35
C GLU A 282 9.04 -18.63 -3.81
N VAL A 283 8.65 -19.88 -3.98
CA VAL A 283 7.27 -20.32 -4.18
C VAL A 283 6.95 -21.33 -3.09
N LEU A 284 5.93 -21.07 -2.32
CA LEU A 284 5.51 -21.93 -1.21
C LEU A 284 4.24 -22.67 -1.59
N PRO A 285 4.14 -24.02 -1.39
CA PRO A 285 2.94 -24.81 -1.64
C PRO A 285 1.95 -24.66 -0.47
N ARG A 286 1.67 -23.43 -0.07
CA ARG A 286 0.75 -23.05 1.00
C ARG A 286 0.26 -21.64 0.78
N ILE A 287 -0.83 -21.27 1.47
CA ILE A 287 -1.41 -19.93 1.38
C ILE A 287 -0.79 -19.05 2.46
N GLU A 288 0.16 -18.22 2.07
CA GLU A 288 0.65 -17.08 2.86
C GLU A 288 0.28 -15.79 2.14
N PHE A 289 -0.42 -14.88 2.80
CA PHE A 289 -0.89 -13.65 2.20
C PHE A 289 -1.03 -12.55 3.26
N MET A 290 -0.53 -11.37 2.96
CA MET A 290 -0.55 -10.19 3.84
C MET A 290 -0.02 -10.49 5.26
N GLY A 291 1.08 -11.23 5.34
CA GLY A 291 1.72 -11.57 6.61
C GLY A 291 1.01 -12.65 7.45
N ILE A 292 0.03 -13.34 6.88
CA ILE A 292 -0.74 -14.40 7.52
C ILE A 292 -0.59 -15.71 6.74
N ASN A 293 -0.37 -16.80 7.48
CA ASN A 293 -0.44 -18.16 6.97
C ASN A 293 -1.85 -18.73 7.25
N TYR A 294 -2.54 -19.14 6.19
CA TYR A 294 -3.91 -19.69 6.23
C TYR A 294 -3.96 -21.22 6.12
N SER A 295 -2.82 -21.90 6.12
CA SER A 295 -2.76 -23.35 5.87
C SER A 295 -3.37 -24.20 6.98
N SER A 296 -3.51 -23.68 8.19
CA SER A 296 -3.99 -24.40 9.39
C SER A 296 -5.48 -24.21 9.67
N GLN A 297 -6.28 -23.77 8.71
CA GLN A 297 -7.69 -23.37 8.88
C GLN A 297 -7.91 -22.21 9.90
N ARG A 298 -6.83 -21.63 10.41
CA ARG A 298 -6.81 -20.45 11.27
C ARG A 298 -5.73 -19.50 10.76
N PRO A 299 -5.95 -18.20 10.83
CA PRO A 299 -4.93 -17.22 10.46
C PRO A 299 -3.80 -17.21 11.49
N GLU A 300 -2.59 -17.55 11.06
CA GLU A 300 -1.39 -17.52 11.89
C GLU A 300 -0.43 -16.44 11.38
N PRO A 301 -0.13 -15.38 12.15
CA PRO A 301 0.83 -14.37 11.77
C PRO A 301 2.24 -14.94 11.59
N ILE A 302 2.91 -14.61 10.47
CA ILE A 302 4.23 -15.18 10.13
C ILE A 302 5.42 -14.35 10.62
N TYR A 303 5.20 -13.08 11.02
CA TYR A 303 6.28 -12.16 11.39
C TYR A 303 6.45 -11.99 12.91
N THR A 304 6.26 -13.05 13.70
CA THR A 304 6.29 -12.99 15.17
C THR A 304 7.57 -12.37 15.73
N ALA A 305 8.73 -12.74 15.20
CA ALA A 305 10.01 -12.17 15.64
C ALA A 305 10.09 -10.64 15.40
N LYS A 306 9.54 -10.17 14.27
CA LYS A 306 9.47 -8.74 13.98
C LYS A 306 8.50 -8.02 14.93
N HIS A 307 7.37 -8.64 15.24
CA HIS A 307 6.39 -8.10 16.18
C HIS A 307 6.97 -7.99 17.59
N LEU A 308 7.72 -9.00 18.04
CA LEU A 308 8.44 -8.95 19.33
C LEU A 308 9.51 -7.85 19.34
N ALA A 309 10.30 -7.72 18.25
CA ALA A 309 11.29 -6.65 18.16
C ALA A 309 10.64 -5.24 18.18
N ASN A 310 9.45 -5.09 17.62
CA ASN A 310 8.69 -3.83 17.68
C ASN A 310 8.35 -3.43 19.12
N LEU A 311 8.08 -4.36 20.05
CA LEU A 311 7.85 -4.03 21.45
C LEU A 311 9.05 -3.32 22.10
N MET A 312 10.26 -3.66 21.65
CA MET A 312 11.51 -3.06 22.17
C MET A 312 11.87 -1.74 21.50
N MET A 313 11.39 -1.49 20.29
CA MET A 313 11.79 -0.35 19.44
C MET A 313 10.75 0.75 19.37
N LYS A 314 9.47 0.44 19.55
CA LYS A 314 8.37 1.42 19.43
C LYS A 314 8.28 2.29 20.68
N THR A 315 8.08 3.58 20.47
CA THR A 315 7.86 4.59 21.52
C THR A 315 6.37 4.91 21.76
N CYS A 316 5.46 4.13 21.10
CA CYS A 316 4.03 4.27 21.29
C CYS A 316 3.57 3.66 22.63
N ASP A 317 2.34 3.97 23.05
CA ASP A 317 1.73 3.37 24.22
C ASP A 317 1.72 1.84 24.09
N LEU A 318 2.15 1.16 25.17
CA LEU A 318 2.20 -0.31 25.19
C LEU A 318 0.81 -0.95 25.18
N GLY A 319 -0.18 -0.29 25.80
CA GLY A 319 -1.57 -0.76 25.80
C GLY A 319 -2.12 -0.81 24.38
N ASP A 320 -1.94 0.26 23.61
CA ASP A 320 -2.35 0.33 22.19
C ASP A 320 -1.63 -0.72 21.34
N LEU A 321 -0.33 -0.91 21.59
CA LEU A 321 0.47 -1.88 20.84
C LEU A 321 0.02 -3.32 21.14
N PHE A 322 -0.23 -3.66 22.43
CA PHE A 322 -0.74 -4.97 22.82
C PHE A 322 -2.19 -5.19 22.37
N ASP A 323 -3.04 -4.15 22.32
CA ASP A 323 -4.38 -4.26 21.74
C ASP A 323 -4.30 -4.56 20.23
N ALA A 324 -3.42 -3.90 19.49
CA ALA A 324 -3.17 -4.19 18.07
C ALA A 324 -2.70 -5.63 17.85
N TYR A 325 -1.77 -6.13 18.68
CA TYR A 325 -1.34 -7.52 18.61
C TYR A 325 -2.44 -8.49 19.10
N GLY A 326 -3.25 -8.12 20.08
CA GLY A 326 -4.43 -8.87 20.48
C GLY A 326 -5.38 -9.14 19.30
N ARG A 327 -5.64 -8.11 18.49
CA ARG A 327 -6.43 -8.23 17.25
C ARG A 327 -5.76 -9.13 16.23
N LEU A 328 -4.46 -8.95 15.99
CA LEU A 328 -3.71 -9.72 15.00
C LEU A 328 -3.59 -11.21 15.37
N TYR A 329 -3.40 -11.51 16.66
CA TYR A 329 -3.20 -12.86 17.19
C TYR A 329 -4.46 -13.50 17.79
N GLY A 330 -5.62 -12.86 17.70
CA GLY A 330 -6.86 -13.33 18.33
C GLY A 330 -7.25 -14.78 17.96
N GLU A 331 -7.01 -15.20 16.74
CA GLU A 331 -7.21 -16.58 16.27
C GLU A 331 -5.97 -17.47 16.41
N SER A 332 -4.80 -16.90 16.64
CA SER A 332 -3.52 -17.60 16.68
C SER A 332 -3.36 -18.45 17.95
N ARG A 333 -2.62 -19.55 17.80
CA ARG A 333 -2.16 -20.37 18.93
C ARG A 333 -1.20 -19.63 19.86
N LEU A 334 -0.59 -18.54 19.36
CA LEU A 334 0.37 -17.72 20.10
C LEU A 334 -0.30 -16.66 20.99
N PHE A 335 -1.62 -16.49 20.93
CA PHE A 335 -2.32 -15.50 21.75
C PHE A 335 -1.99 -15.62 23.25
N PRO A 336 -1.99 -16.83 23.89
CA PRO A 336 -1.64 -16.95 25.30
C PRO A 336 -0.24 -16.44 25.64
N CYS A 337 0.73 -16.61 24.72
CA CYS A 337 2.08 -16.09 24.90
C CYS A 337 2.09 -14.53 24.87
N TRP A 338 1.32 -13.94 24.01
CA TRP A 338 1.16 -12.47 23.94
C TRP A 338 0.49 -11.93 25.21
N ALA A 339 -0.54 -12.60 25.72
CA ALA A 339 -1.22 -12.23 26.96
C ALA A 339 -0.30 -12.34 28.19
N GLN A 340 0.53 -13.38 28.28
CA GLN A 340 1.55 -13.52 29.32
C GLN A 340 2.61 -12.44 29.25
N LEU A 341 3.09 -12.12 28.04
CA LEU A 341 4.08 -11.07 27.84
C LEU A 341 3.52 -9.69 28.22
N ALA A 342 2.28 -9.40 27.83
CA ALA A 342 1.59 -8.17 28.23
C ALA A 342 1.49 -8.04 29.74
N ALA A 343 1.04 -9.10 30.43
CA ALA A 343 0.95 -9.14 31.89
C ALA A 343 2.33 -8.92 32.55
N TYR A 344 3.38 -9.53 32.02
CA TYR A 344 4.75 -9.31 32.49
C TYR A 344 5.19 -7.84 32.34
N MET A 345 4.77 -7.18 31.27
CA MET A 345 5.05 -5.75 30.99
C MET A 345 4.06 -4.79 31.67
N GLY A 346 3.19 -5.29 32.56
CA GLY A 346 2.21 -4.48 33.28
C GLY A 346 0.99 -4.03 32.46
N VAL A 347 0.75 -4.65 31.30
CA VAL A 347 -0.39 -4.35 30.41
C VAL A 347 -1.44 -5.44 30.53
N GLN A 348 -2.71 -5.04 30.76
CA GLN A 348 -3.83 -5.97 30.78
C GLN A 348 -4.50 -6.03 29.40
N MET A 349 -4.31 -7.11 28.67
CA MET A 349 -5.04 -7.39 27.44
C MET A 349 -6.49 -7.82 27.70
N ARG A 350 -7.37 -7.61 26.73
CA ARG A 350 -8.72 -8.19 26.72
C ARG A 350 -8.64 -9.72 26.54
N SER A 351 -9.75 -10.42 26.77
CA SER A 351 -9.81 -11.87 26.57
C SER A 351 -9.61 -12.26 25.09
N GLN A 352 -9.15 -13.48 24.84
CA GLN A 352 -9.03 -13.99 23.48
C GLN A 352 -10.37 -13.97 22.74
N ASP A 353 -11.47 -14.28 23.43
CA ASP A 353 -12.81 -14.28 22.84
C ASP A 353 -13.26 -12.86 22.43
N TYR A 354 -12.85 -11.81 23.17
CA TYR A 354 -13.06 -10.43 22.76
C TYR A 354 -12.38 -10.15 21.43
N TYR A 355 -11.10 -10.52 21.27
CA TYR A 355 -10.39 -10.28 20.03
C TYR A 355 -10.90 -11.15 18.87
N ARG A 356 -11.27 -12.40 19.13
CA ARG A 356 -11.92 -13.27 18.15
C ARG A 356 -13.23 -12.71 17.64
N PHE A 357 -14.03 -12.13 18.55
CA PHE A 357 -15.27 -11.48 18.15
C PHE A 357 -15.01 -10.40 17.08
N TRP A 358 -14.06 -9.51 17.31
CA TRP A 358 -13.74 -8.44 16.36
C TRP A 358 -13.04 -8.94 15.09
N TYR A 359 -12.25 -9.99 15.18
CA TYR A 359 -11.50 -10.50 14.04
C TYR A 359 -12.34 -11.40 13.14
N SER A 360 -13.19 -12.25 13.70
CA SER A 360 -13.87 -13.32 12.96
C SER A 360 -15.38 -13.15 12.81
N ASN A 361 -16.01 -12.21 13.53
CA ASN A 361 -17.45 -12.04 13.46
C ASN A 361 -17.86 -10.98 12.42
N PRO A 362 -18.60 -11.37 11.33
CA PRO A 362 -19.08 -10.41 10.33
C PRO A 362 -19.99 -9.32 10.89
N TRP A 363 -20.75 -9.59 11.95
CA TRP A 363 -21.62 -8.61 12.60
C TRP A 363 -20.84 -7.49 13.29
N ALA A 364 -19.60 -7.73 13.66
CA ALA A 364 -18.75 -6.70 14.25
C ALA A 364 -18.52 -5.51 13.29
N ALA A 365 -18.56 -5.74 11.98
CA ALA A 365 -18.46 -4.68 10.99
C ALA A 365 -19.60 -3.66 11.07
N THR A 366 -20.79 -4.07 11.51
CA THR A 366 -21.96 -3.18 11.65
C THR A 366 -21.89 -2.28 12.88
N MET A 367 -20.96 -2.57 13.80
CA MET A 367 -20.74 -1.80 15.04
C MET A 367 -19.63 -0.74 14.89
N VAL A 368 -19.01 -0.67 13.72
CA VAL A 368 -17.94 0.30 13.43
C VAL A 368 -18.48 1.36 12.48
N ASP A 369 -18.37 2.62 12.87
CA ASP A 369 -18.63 3.73 11.98
C ASP A 369 -17.51 3.78 10.92
N TRP A 370 -17.84 3.32 9.71
CA TRP A 370 -16.97 3.44 8.57
C TRP A 370 -17.09 4.85 7.99
N HIS A 371 -16.27 5.76 8.43
CA HIS A 371 -16.05 7.00 7.70
C HIS A 371 -15.22 6.67 6.44
N LEU A 372 -15.91 6.20 5.42
CA LEU A 372 -15.37 5.90 4.09
C LEU A 372 -15.68 7.01 3.10
#